data_70cc541d6db04319e30a0f4aa85d874f
#
_entry.id   70cc541d6db04319e30a0f4aa85d874f
#
_cell.length_a   1.000
_cell.length_b   1.000
_cell.length_c   1.000
_cell.angle_alpha   90.00
_cell.angle_beta   90.00
_cell.angle_gamma   90.00
#
_symmetry.space_group_name_H-M   'P 1'
#
loop_
_entity.id
_entity.type
_entity.pdbx_description
1 polymer ?
#
loop_
_entity_poly.entity_id
_entity_poly.type
_entity_poly.pdbx_seq_one_letter_code
_entity_poly.pdbx_strand_id
1 'polypeptide(L)'
;RRDVGVDVDGIPGAGAAGGLGAGLMAFLGASLRRGVDIVVETVRLREQMKGATLVITGEGRTDFQTLFGKTPMGVANVAKTLGIPVVIISGAVADDASGLYAHGIDALMSIAKGPCTIEEAIANAAPRVADAAETAARLVAVGLGASLLCPGAGSSLGRRV
;
A
#
# COMPACT_ATOMS: atom_id res chain seq x y z
N ARG A 1 21.47 21.96 -22.81
CA ARG A 1 22.81 22.26 -22.28
C ARG A 1 23.40 23.54 -22.90
N ARG A 2 23.38 23.64 -24.24
CA ARG A 2 24.01 24.74 -24.95
C ARG A 2 23.41 26.12 -24.62
N ASP A 3 22.07 26.20 -24.52
CA ASP A 3 21.36 27.48 -24.41
C ASP A 3 20.90 27.78 -22.96
N VAL A 4 20.80 26.77 -22.10
CA VAL A 4 20.26 26.89 -20.72
C VAL A 4 21.33 26.63 -19.64
N GLY A 5 22.52 26.17 -20.04
CA GLY A 5 23.66 25.93 -19.14
C GLY A 5 23.50 24.72 -18.20
N VAL A 6 22.33 24.12 -18.15
CA VAL A 6 22.01 22.99 -17.28
C VAL A 6 21.76 21.74 -18.11
N ASP A 7 22.33 20.62 -17.69
CA ASP A 7 22.10 19.31 -18.31
C ASP A 7 21.04 18.53 -17.49
N VAL A 8 19.88 18.39 -18.07
CA VAL A 8 18.74 17.69 -17.44
C VAL A 8 18.39 16.37 -18.16
N ASP A 9 19.11 16.03 -19.23
CA ASP A 9 18.79 14.92 -20.13
C ASP A 9 18.90 13.56 -19.42
N GLY A 10 19.88 13.38 -18.54
CA GLY A 10 20.09 12.16 -17.78
C GLY A 10 19.28 12.05 -16.49
N ILE A 11 18.41 13.01 -16.15
CA ILE A 11 17.68 13.00 -14.88
C ILE A 11 16.40 12.16 -15.03
N PRO A 12 16.19 11.10 -14.23
CA PRO A 12 14.99 10.29 -14.26
C PRO A 12 13.74 11.16 -14.05
N GLY A 13 12.78 11.06 -14.95
CA GLY A 13 11.54 11.83 -14.91
C GLY A 13 11.59 13.18 -15.63
N ALA A 14 12.74 13.65 -16.11
CA ALA A 14 12.88 14.92 -16.83
C ALA A 14 11.96 15.00 -18.07
N GLY A 15 11.77 13.88 -18.78
CA GLY A 15 10.88 13.80 -19.94
C GLY A 15 9.39 13.72 -19.62
N ALA A 16 9.00 13.61 -18.37
CA ALA A 16 7.60 13.50 -17.98
C ALA A 16 6.79 14.73 -18.40
N ALA A 17 5.50 14.52 -18.72
CA ALA A 17 4.57 15.55 -19.19
C ALA A 17 5.14 16.36 -20.38
N GLY A 18 5.71 15.65 -21.35
CA GLY A 18 6.28 16.29 -22.55
C GLY A 18 7.51 17.18 -22.30
N GLY A 19 8.28 16.89 -21.25
CA GLY A 19 9.49 17.63 -20.90
C GLY A 19 9.26 18.80 -19.93
N LEU A 20 8.05 18.93 -19.37
CA LEU A 20 7.77 19.97 -18.37
C LEU A 20 8.71 19.88 -17.17
N GLY A 21 9.00 18.65 -16.70
CA GLY A 21 9.97 18.42 -15.63
C GLY A 21 11.35 18.99 -15.96
N ALA A 22 11.87 18.74 -17.17
CA ALA A 22 13.12 19.30 -17.65
C ALA A 22 13.10 20.84 -17.66
N GLY A 23 12.00 21.44 -18.17
CA GLY A 23 11.83 22.90 -18.20
C GLY A 23 11.84 23.49 -16.77
N LEU A 24 11.11 22.93 -15.85
CA LEU A 24 11.05 23.41 -14.48
C LEU A 24 12.42 23.32 -13.77
N MET A 25 13.14 22.22 -13.98
CA MET A 25 14.49 22.09 -13.44
C MET A 25 15.46 23.11 -14.04
N ALA A 26 15.44 23.26 -15.36
CA ALA A 26 16.41 24.11 -16.07
C ALA A 26 16.20 25.60 -15.82
N PHE A 27 14.95 26.06 -15.76
CA PHE A 27 14.62 27.47 -15.64
C PHE A 27 14.31 27.94 -14.22
N LEU A 28 13.79 27.07 -13.37
CA LEU A 28 13.36 27.43 -12.02
C LEU A 28 14.15 26.71 -10.92
N GLY A 29 15.13 25.90 -11.26
CA GLY A 29 15.89 25.11 -10.28
C GLY A 29 15.03 24.09 -9.51
N ALA A 30 13.91 23.66 -10.09
CA ALA A 30 13.02 22.70 -9.43
C ALA A 30 13.69 21.35 -9.25
N SER A 31 13.31 20.63 -8.21
CA SER A 31 13.67 19.24 -7.97
C SER A 31 12.50 18.30 -8.21
N LEU A 32 12.73 17.19 -8.92
CA LEU A 32 11.72 16.16 -9.12
C LEU A 32 11.72 15.22 -7.90
N ARG A 33 10.52 14.96 -7.38
CA ARG A 33 10.30 14.02 -6.28
C ARG A 33 9.12 13.10 -6.60
N ARG A 34 9.15 11.87 -6.13
CA ARG A 34 8.01 10.97 -6.26
C ARG A 34 6.84 11.51 -5.45
N GLY A 35 5.64 11.53 -6.04
CA GLY A 35 4.44 12.05 -5.37
C GLY A 35 4.16 11.34 -4.05
N VAL A 36 4.37 10.02 -3.97
CA VAL A 36 4.18 9.24 -2.74
C VAL A 36 5.10 9.72 -1.61
N ASP A 37 6.35 10.10 -1.90
CA ASP A 37 7.28 10.59 -0.87
C ASP A 37 6.80 11.92 -0.28
N ILE A 38 6.29 12.80 -1.15
CA ILE A 38 5.72 14.10 -0.72
C ILE A 38 4.52 13.87 0.19
N VAL A 39 3.61 12.98 -0.19
CA VAL A 39 2.43 12.66 0.62
C VAL A 39 2.83 12.07 1.97
N VAL A 40 3.71 11.06 1.97
CA VAL A 40 4.21 10.38 3.18
C VAL A 40 4.80 11.39 4.17
N GLU A 41 5.60 12.34 3.68
CA GLU A 41 6.16 13.41 4.52
C GLU A 41 5.10 14.38 5.03
N THR A 42 4.23 14.84 4.13
CA THR A 42 3.18 15.83 4.47
C THR A 42 2.24 15.31 5.55
N VAL A 43 1.80 14.06 5.46
CA VAL A 43 0.93 13.44 6.46
C VAL A 43 1.71 12.91 7.67
N ARG A 44 3.03 13.03 7.70
CA ARG A 44 3.89 12.49 8.76
C ARG A 44 3.61 11.02 9.04
N LEU A 45 3.52 10.21 7.98
CA LEU A 45 3.07 8.83 8.05
C LEU A 45 3.89 7.98 9.03
N ARG A 46 5.21 8.24 9.10
CA ARG A 46 6.10 7.55 10.05
C ARG A 46 5.69 7.74 11.51
N GLU A 47 5.30 8.96 11.87
CA GLU A 47 4.83 9.27 13.22
C GLU A 47 3.50 8.62 13.52
N GLN A 48 2.61 8.59 12.55
CA GLN A 48 1.30 7.95 12.70
C GLN A 48 1.38 6.43 12.82
N MET A 49 2.38 5.80 12.21
CA MET A 49 2.59 4.35 12.29
C MET A 49 3.20 3.88 13.61
N LYS A 50 3.74 4.77 14.43
CA LYS A 50 4.37 4.36 15.70
C LYS A 50 3.38 3.63 16.60
N GLY A 51 3.77 2.42 17.04
CA GLY A 51 2.95 1.57 17.90
C GLY A 51 1.89 0.75 17.16
N ALA A 52 1.79 0.86 15.83
CA ALA A 52 0.94 -0.04 15.06
C ALA A 52 1.54 -1.46 15.02
N THR A 53 0.68 -2.46 15.10
CA THR A 53 1.05 -3.88 15.00
C THR A 53 0.93 -4.41 13.58
N LEU A 54 0.21 -3.71 12.73
CA LEU A 54 -0.02 -4.04 11.33
C LEU A 54 -0.29 -2.77 10.54
N VAL A 55 0.20 -2.71 9.33
CA VAL A 55 -0.17 -1.70 8.33
C VAL A 55 -0.97 -2.37 7.23
N ILE A 56 -2.15 -1.82 6.95
CA ILE A 56 -2.96 -2.23 5.79
C ILE A 56 -2.94 -1.08 4.79
N THR A 57 -2.61 -1.39 3.57
CA THR A 57 -2.64 -0.46 2.43
C THR A 57 -3.37 -1.11 1.26
N GLY A 58 -3.63 -0.37 0.19
CA GLY A 58 -4.32 -0.96 -0.95
C GLY A 58 -4.29 -0.11 -2.20
N GLU A 59 -4.73 -0.74 -3.28
CA GLU A 59 -4.88 -0.14 -4.60
C GLU A 59 -5.92 -0.91 -5.42
N GLY A 60 -6.27 -0.39 -6.61
CA GLY A 60 -7.23 -1.06 -7.48
C GLY A 60 -6.73 -2.39 -8.02
N ARG A 61 -5.46 -2.47 -8.42
CA ARG A 61 -4.80 -3.68 -8.92
C ARG A 61 -3.35 -3.70 -8.50
N THR A 62 -2.96 -4.77 -7.84
CA THR A 62 -1.57 -5.06 -7.46
C THR A 62 -0.94 -6.02 -8.47
N ASP A 63 0.18 -5.62 -9.02
CA ASP A 63 1.01 -6.35 -9.96
C ASP A 63 2.49 -5.98 -9.73
N PHE A 64 3.40 -6.54 -10.54
CA PHE A 64 4.82 -6.22 -10.44
C PHE A 64 5.12 -4.72 -10.61
N GLN A 65 4.29 -3.97 -11.35
CA GLN A 65 4.48 -2.52 -11.53
C GLN A 65 4.26 -1.72 -10.23
N THR A 66 3.62 -2.31 -9.23
CA THR A 66 3.45 -1.70 -7.91
C THR A 66 4.79 -1.33 -7.27
N LEU A 67 5.88 -2.05 -7.59
CA LEU A 67 7.25 -1.74 -7.15
C LEU A 67 7.74 -0.35 -7.61
N PHE A 68 7.24 0.14 -8.73
CA PHE A 68 7.75 1.35 -9.36
C PHE A 68 7.09 2.65 -8.88
N GLY A 69 6.94 2.78 -7.56
CA GLY A 69 6.56 4.05 -6.93
C GLY A 69 5.07 4.27 -6.73
N LYS A 70 4.24 3.22 -6.80
CA LYS A 70 2.84 3.30 -6.40
C LYS A 70 2.70 3.46 -4.88
N THR A 71 1.55 3.94 -4.44
CA THR A 71 1.26 4.24 -3.03
C THR A 71 1.56 3.09 -2.07
N PRO A 72 1.19 1.81 -2.35
CA PRO A 72 1.46 0.72 -1.42
C PRO A 72 2.93 0.55 -1.09
N MET A 73 3.83 0.73 -2.06
CA MET A 73 5.27 0.62 -1.82
C MET A 73 5.82 1.80 -1.02
N GLY A 74 5.28 3.01 -1.22
CA GLY A 74 5.64 4.16 -0.37
C GLY A 74 5.29 3.92 1.10
N VAL A 75 4.10 3.37 1.35
CA VAL A 75 3.62 2.98 2.68
C VAL A 75 4.48 1.86 3.28
N ALA A 76 4.74 0.81 2.50
CA ALA A 76 5.54 -0.33 2.93
C ALA A 76 6.98 0.06 3.30
N ASN A 77 7.60 0.95 2.53
CA ASN A 77 8.95 1.45 2.83
C ASN A 77 9.02 2.13 4.21
N VAL A 78 8.00 2.91 4.57
CA VAL A 78 7.92 3.52 5.91
C VAL A 78 7.72 2.46 6.99
N ALA A 79 6.75 1.56 6.82
CA ALA A 79 6.45 0.49 7.78
C ALA A 79 7.68 -0.40 8.04
N LYS A 80 8.41 -0.77 6.98
CA LYS A 80 9.64 -1.57 7.07
C LYS A 80 10.71 -0.92 7.95
N THR A 81 10.85 0.42 7.90
CA THR A 81 11.81 1.13 8.79
C THR A 81 11.41 1.06 10.26
N LEU A 82 10.17 0.70 10.56
CA LEU A 82 9.63 0.55 11.92
C LEU A 82 9.45 -0.92 12.33
N GLY A 83 9.79 -1.86 11.45
CA GLY A 83 9.59 -3.30 11.69
C GLY A 83 8.13 -3.73 11.74
N ILE A 84 7.23 -2.98 11.09
CA ILE A 84 5.79 -3.24 11.11
C ILE A 84 5.41 -4.03 9.85
N PRO A 85 4.71 -5.17 9.99
CA PRO A 85 4.25 -5.95 8.84
C PRO A 85 3.21 -5.20 8.01
N VAL A 86 3.20 -5.49 6.70
CA VAL A 86 2.35 -4.81 5.71
C VAL A 86 1.51 -5.79 4.93
N VAL A 87 0.21 -5.56 4.90
CA VAL A 87 -0.75 -6.27 4.06
C VAL A 87 -1.28 -5.32 2.97
N ILE A 88 -1.26 -5.75 1.73
CA ILE A 88 -1.94 -5.06 0.64
C ILE A 88 -3.30 -5.72 0.39
N ILE A 89 -4.37 -4.91 0.42
CA ILE A 89 -5.71 -5.32 0.02
C ILE A 89 -6.05 -4.60 -1.28
N SER A 90 -6.33 -5.37 -2.35
CA SER A 90 -6.52 -4.82 -3.69
C SER A 90 -7.78 -5.33 -4.37
N GLY A 91 -8.30 -4.57 -5.32
CA GLY A 91 -9.38 -4.99 -6.19
C GLY A 91 -9.05 -6.28 -6.93
N ALA A 92 -7.84 -6.37 -7.45
CA ALA A 92 -7.29 -7.57 -8.08
C ALA A 92 -5.80 -7.72 -7.71
N VAL A 93 -5.35 -8.96 -7.64
CA VAL A 93 -3.92 -9.32 -7.43
C VAL A 93 -3.51 -10.18 -8.62
N ALA A 94 -2.47 -9.76 -9.34
CA ALA A 94 -1.94 -10.47 -10.48
C ALA A 94 -0.97 -11.59 -10.03
N ASP A 95 -0.73 -12.57 -10.90
CA ASP A 95 0.13 -13.72 -10.59
C ASP A 95 1.58 -13.30 -10.30
N ASP A 96 2.07 -12.24 -10.94
CA ASP A 96 3.40 -11.68 -10.78
C ASP A 96 3.58 -10.82 -9.52
N ALA A 97 2.49 -10.53 -8.82
CA ALA A 97 2.51 -9.72 -7.59
C ALA A 97 3.28 -10.38 -6.44
N SER A 98 3.48 -11.70 -6.48
CA SER A 98 4.27 -12.43 -5.47
C SER A 98 5.71 -11.90 -5.33
N GLY A 99 6.26 -11.26 -6.38
CA GLY A 99 7.54 -10.57 -6.32
C GLY A 99 7.62 -9.47 -5.26
N LEU A 100 6.49 -8.90 -4.84
CA LEU A 100 6.45 -7.85 -3.81
C LEU A 100 6.86 -8.35 -2.42
N TYR A 101 6.76 -9.64 -2.14
CA TYR A 101 7.19 -10.20 -0.85
C TYR A 101 8.68 -9.94 -0.58
N ALA A 102 9.52 -9.99 -1.59
CA ALA A 102 10.94 -9.67 -1.47
C ALA A 102 11.22 -8.18 -1.15
N HIS A 103 10.19 -7.33 -1.28
CA HIS A 103 10.30 -5.88 -1.13
C HIS A 103 9.56 -5.33 0.10
N GLY A 104 9.25 -6.20 1.07
CA GLY A 104 8.71 -5.78 2.37
C GLY A 104 7.18 -5.72 2.44
N ILE A 105 6.52 -6.46 1.56
CA ILE A 105 5.10 -6.80 1.68
C ILE A 105 5.01 -8.19 2.32
N ASP A 106 4.19 -8.34 3.35
CA ASP A 106 4.06 -9.59 4.10
C ASP A 106 2.86 -10.43 3.63
N ALA A 107 1.80 -9.78 3.14
CA ALA A 107 0.66 -10.48 2.57
C ALA A 107 -0.05 -9.66 1.49
N LEU A 108 -0.67 -10.37 0.54
CA LEU A 108 -1.50 -9.83 -0.53
C LEU A 108 -2.88 -10.44 -0.43
N MET A 109 -3.92 -9.61 -0.50
CA MET A 109 -5.33 -10.04 -0.47
C MET A 109 -6.10 -9.38 -1.60
N SER A 110 -6.88 -10.18 -2.35
CA SER A 110 -7.88 -9.65 -3.29
C SER A 110 -9.23 -9.54 -2.61
N ILE A 111 -9.97 -8.46 -2.90
CA ILE A 111 -11.36 -8.32 -2.48
C ILE A 111 -12.33 -9.09 -3.38
N ALA A 112 -11.85 -9.61 -4.51
CA ALA A 112 -12.67 -10.41 -5.41
C ALA A 112 -13.01 -11.75 -4.76
N LYS A 113 -14.32 -12.01 -4.58
CA LYS A 113 -14.84 -13.27 -4.00
C LYS A 113 -15.09 -14.36 -5.06
N GLY A 114 -14.89 -14.05 -6.33
CA GLY A 114 -15.11 -14.93 -7.48
C GLY A 114 -15.13 -14.14 -8.78
N PRO A 115 -15.39 -14.81 -9.92
CA PRO A 115 -15.52 -14.15 -11.21
C PRO A 115 -16.63 -13.11 -11.16
N CYS A 116 -16.32 -11.89 -11.59
CA CYS A 116 -17.28 -10.78 -11.68
C CYS A 116 -16.79 -9.78 -12.73
N THR A 117 -17.68 -8.95 -13.24
CA THR A 117 -17.30 -7.84 -14.12
C THR A 117 -16.60 -6.73 -13.34
N ILE A 118 -15.90 -5.84 -14.05
CA ILE A 118 -15.23 -4.68 -13.42
C ILE A 118 -16.28 -3.76 -12.77
N GLU A 119 -17.42 -3.56 -13.43
CA GLU A 119 -18.53 -2.74 -12.94
C GLU A 119 -19.09 -3.30 -11.62
N GLU A 120 -19.31 -4.61 -11.56
CA GLU A 120 -19.74 -5.29 -10.32
C GLU A 120 -18.70 -5.22 -9.22
N ALA A 121 -17.41 -5.34 -9.56
CA ALA A 121 -16.33 -5.21 -8.61
C ALA A 121 -16.29 -3.81 -7.99
N ILE A 122 -16.42 -2.76 -8.81
CA ILE A 122 -16.45 -1.36 -8.38
C ILE A 122 -17.68 -1.09 -7.52
N ALA A 123 -18.88 -1.52 -7.99
CA ALA A 123 -20.14 -1.29 -7.26
C ALA A 123 -20.13 -1.92 -5.85
N ASN A 124 -19.42 -3.04 -5.68
CA ASN A 124 -19.33 -3.75 -4.40
C ASN A 124 -17.99 -3.56 -3.69
N ALA A 125 -17.18 -2.60 -4.09
CA ALA A 125 -15.83 -2.44 -3.54
C ALA A 125 -15.83 -2.16 -2.03
N ALA A 126 -16.66 -1.22 -1.56
CA ALA A 126 -16.67 -0.83 -0.15
C ALA A 126 -16.97 -1.99 0.82
N PRO A 127 -18.08 -2.76 0.67
CA PRO A 127 -18.32 -3.88 1.56
C PRO A 127 -17.25 -4.98 1.43
N ARG A 128 -16.72 -5.23 0.22
CA ARG A 128 -15.68 -6.24 0.00
C ARG A 128 -14.34 -5.85 0.64
N VAL A 129 -13.98 -4.56 0.63
CA VAL A 129 -12.81 -4.06 1.36
C VAL A 129 -12.98 -4.25 2.86
N ALA A 130 -14.17 -3.95 3.41
CA ALA A 130 -14.47 -4.16 4.82
C ALA A 130 -14.31 -5.63 5.22
N ASP A 131 -14.89 -6.56 4.44
CA ASP A 131 -14.76 -8.01 4.67
C ASP A 131 -13.30 -8.48 4.62
N ALA A 132 -12.52 -7.98 3.66
CA ALA A 132 -11.11 -8.33 3.53
C ALA A 132 -10.28 -7.79 4.71
N ALA A 133 -10.55 -6.55 5.14
CA ALA A 133 -9.90 -5.95 6.30
C ALA A 133 -10.24 -6.70 7.59
N GLU A 134 -11.51 -7.10 7.78
CA GLU A 134 -11.91 -7.94 8.89
C GLU A 134 -11.20 -9.30 8.87
N THR A 135 -11.09 -9.92 7.71
CA THR A 135 -10.37 -11.20 7.56
C THR A 135 -8.90 -11.04 7.94
N ALA A 136 -8.23 -9.98 7.47
CA ALA A 136 -6.84 -9.69 7.84
C ALA A 136 -6.69 -9.51 9.36
N ALA A 137 -7.58 -8.73 9.99
CA ALA A 137 -7.57 -8.51 11.43
C ALA A 137 -7.79 -9.82 12.23
N ARG A 138 -8.70 -10.68 11.77
CA ARG A 138 -8.94 -12.00 12.37
C ARG A 138 -7.72 -12.91 12.29
N LEU A 139 -7.04 -12.95 11.14
CA LEU A 139 -5.81 -13.74 10.95
C LEU A 139 -4.69 -13.26 11.90
N VAL A 140 -4.52 -11.96 12.05
CA VAL A 140 -3.56 -11.39 13.01
C VAL A 140 -3.92 -11.80 14.45
N ALA A 141 -5.19 -11.68 14.83
CA ALA A 141 -5.64 -12.07 16.16
C ALA A 141 -5.40 -13.55 16.45
N VAL A 142 -5.65 -14.43 15.48
CA VAL A 142 -5.34 -15.87 15.60
C VAL A 142 -3.85 -16.08 15.80
N GLY A 143 -3.01 -15.40 15.02
CA GLY A 143 -1.56 -15.48 15.16
C GLY A 143 -1.03 -14.99 16.53
N LEU A 144 -1.74 -14.06 17.15
CA LEU A 144 -1.41 -13.56 18.49
C LEU A 144 -2.04 -14.41 19.61
N GLY A 145 -2.71 -15.52 19.30
CA GLY A 145 -3.41 -16.37 20.28
C GLY A 145 -4.67 -15.73 20.88
N ALA A 146 -5.14 -14.62 20.30
CA ALA A 146 -6.37 -13.97 20.69
C ALA A 146 -7.56 -14.62 19.96
N SER A 147 -8.49 -15.23 20.72
CA SER A 147 -9.77 -15.66 20.14
C SER A 147 -10.67 -14.44 19.98
N LEU A 148 -10.92 -14.03 18.74
CA LEU A 148 -11.99 -13.09 18.44
C LEU A 148 -13.32 -13.84 18.51
N LEU A 149 -13.76 -14.13 19.73
CA LEU A 149 -15.12 -14.62 19.95
C LEU A 149 -16.10 -13.56 19.49
N CYS A 150 -17.12 -13.96 18.73
CA CYS A 150 -18.22 -13.09 18.35
C CYS A 150 -18.72 -12.33 19.58
N PRO A 151 -18.96 -11.00 19.51
CA PRO A 151 -19.63 -10.30 20.59
C PRO A 151 -21.06 -10.82 20.67
N GLY A 152 -21.33 -11.75 21.60
CA GLY A 152 -22.65 -12.38 21.78
C GLY A 152 -22.64 -13.77 22.38
N ALA A 153 -21.53 -14.49 22.41
CA ALA A 153 -21.46 -15.77 23.12
C ALA A 153 -21.09 -15.51 24.59
N GLY A 154 -22.10 -15.35 25.40
CA GLY A 154 -21.99 -15.13 26.84
C GLY A 154 -21.11 -16.17 27.51
N SER A 155 -20.30 -15.70 28.42
CA SER A 155 -19.48 -16.42 29.38
C SER A 155 -20.29 -17.53 30.09
N SER A 156 -20.08 -18.77 29.67
CA SER A 156 -20.38 -19.92 30.49
C SER A 156 -19.50 -21.11 30.12
N LEU A 157 -18.21 -20.99 30.41
CA LEU A 157 -17.38 -22.18 30.58
C LEU A 157 -16.83 -22.15 31.98
N GLY A 158 -17.64 -22.89 32.83
CA GLY A 158 -17.31 -23.16 34.19
C GLY A 158 -15.95 -23.82 34.31
N ARG A 159 -15.20 -23.37 35.30
CA ARG A 159 -14.07 -24.10 35.87
C ARG A 159 -14.55 -25.52 36.27
N ARG A 160 -13.92 -26.52 35.71
CA ARG A 160 -13.84 -27.85 36.34
C ARG A 160 -12.35 -28.17 36.43
N VAL A 161 -11.96 -28.20 37.67
CA VAL A 161 -11.03 -29.04 38.41
C VAL A 161 -10.10 -29.92 37.59
#